data_34576562493f6313cab945a07f143210
#
_entry.id   34576562493f6313cab945a07f143210
#
_cell.length_a   1.000
_cell.length_b   1.000
_cell.length_c   1.000
_cell.angle_alpha   90.00
_cell.angle_beta   90.00
_cell.angle_gamma   90.00
#
_symmetry.space_group_name_H-M   'P 1'
#
loop_
_entity.id
_entity.type
_entity.pdbx_description
1 polymer ?
#
loop_
_entity_poly.entity_id
_entity_poly.type
_entity_poly.pdbx_seq_one_letter_code
_entity_poly.pdbx_strand_id
1 'polypeptide(L)'
;MADLTITLLHGTFAKNATWVDDDGSIARALKGRFGDRVAIERLRWSGANSYEGRREATDLLRRHITQPAPERREATRHIVVAHSHAGNVVAYAARDAAVDAKLAGVVTLATPFIVARERNLGHVGRLISQAMVLWLVLGLYALAAAWLGPRFGSVPGAELSMGGKLALILGLALLVEVPGLLLAARLRRSSAALLDDLALASLGPDRILILRAMADEASALITFLQFPSVASTILFGRLAGAADAIVRWCGRLAQRPLLAIGAYFAFLIGSMLPAGLAMWATGSELFMFVVLIFFMCASYGPLIFMMLRNRHLAYVTAAGFLAVPLAPMLLLLALAASVAYGRRFALTILSLDVGVESTPIGAYRLTLLSPSSAAHPDRPGELLHSALYDDERAIGLICDFVQARLPASGRAGGLL
;
A
#
# COMPACT_ATOMS: atom_id res chain seq x y z
N MET A 1 35.83 -23.83 -9.93
CA MET A 1 34.82 -22.79 -10.11
C MET A 1 33.48 -23.38 -9.73
N ALA A 2 32.68 -22.67 -8.93
CA ALA A 2 31.40 -23.16 -8.47
C ALA A 2 30.38 -23.38 -9.62
N ASP A 3 29.57 -24.43 -9.48
CA ASP A 3 28.50 -24.75 -10.44
C ASP A 3 27.30 -23.83 -10.27
N LEU A 4 27.10 -23.30 -9.07
CA LEU A 4 25.93 -22.52 -8.66
C LEU A 4 26.34 -21.42 -7.67
N THR A 5 25.80 -20.21 -7.82
CA THR A 5 25.94 -19.15 -6.84
C THR A 5 24.68 -19.05 -5.99
N ILE A 6 24.84 -19.02 -4.68
CA ILE A 6 23.74 -18.84 -3.73
C ILE A 6 23.87 -17.46 -3.10
N THR A 7 22.92 -16.59 -3.38
CA THR A 7 22.91 -15.23 -2.83
C THR A 7 21.97 -15.16 -1.63
N LEU A 8 22.51 -14.77 -0.48
CA LEU A 8 21.76 -14.56 0.76
C LEU A 8 21.32 -13.08 0.84
N LEU A 9 20.04 -12.83 1.06
CA LEU A 9 19.45 -11.49 1.05
C LEU A 9 18.59 -11.26 2.30
N HIS A 10 19.05 -10.34 3.17
CA HIS A 10 18.36 -10.03 4.43
C HIS A 10 17.07 -9.21 4.22
N GLY A 11 16.18 -9.27 5.23
CA GLY A 11 14.90 -8.54 5.25
C GLY A 11 15.01 -7.06 5.64
N THR A 12 13.86 -6.42 5.80
CA THR A 12 13.74 -5.05 6.35
C THR A 12 14.21 -5.01 7.80
N PHE A 13 14.80 -3.86 8.19
CA PHE A 13 15.38 -3.60 9.52
C PHE A 13 16.54 -4.54 9.92
N ALA A 14 16.98 -5.44 9.04
CA ALA A 14 17.93 -6.50 9.29
C ALA A 14 19.27 -6.29 8.58
N LYS A 15 19.71 -5.04 8.40
CA LYS A 15 20.98 -4.72 7.69
C LYS A 15 22.19 -5.41 8.27
N ASN A 16 22.21 -5.65 9.59
CA ASN A 16 23.29 -6.29 10.32
C ASN A 16 22.97 -7.75 10.71
N ALA A 17 22.04 -8.39 10.00
CA ALA A 17 21.68 -9.77 10.27
C ALA A 17 22.88 -10.71 10.03
N THR A 18 23.24 -11.46 11.05
CA THR A 18 24.40 -12.38 11.02
C THR A 18 24.13 -13.65 10.22
N TRP A 19 22.87 -14.03 10.02
CA TRP A 19 22.53 -15.24 9.27
C TRP A 19 22.97 -15.20 7.79
N VAL A 20 23.18 -14.00 7.23
CA VAL A 20 23.71 -13.82 5.87
C VAL A 20 25.25 -13.87 5.83
N ASP A 21 25.92 -13.90 6.96
CA ASP A 21 27.37 -13.93 7.03
C ASP A 21 27.93 -15.32 6.69
N ASP A 22 29.22 -15.40 6.44
CA ASP A 22 29.89 -16.65 6.02
C ASP A 22 29.84 -17.76 7.06
N ASP A 23 29.69 -17.41 8.32
CA ASP A 23 29.53 -18.27 9.49
C ASP A 23 28.05 -18.45 9.91
N GLY A 24 27.09 -17.87 9.16
CA GLY A 24 25.67 -18.08 9.37
C GLY A 24 25.26 -19.55 9.19
N SER A 25 24.20 -19.97 9.88
CA SER A 25 23.75 -21.38 9.91
C SER A 25 23.47 -21.94 8.52
N ILE A 26 22.80 -21.16 7.67
CA ILE A 26 22.52 -21.56 6.27
C ILE A 26 23.82 -21.66 5.46
N ALA A 27 24.71 -20.67 5.57
CA ALA A 27 25.97 -20.67 4.84
C ALA A 27 26.85 -21.85 5.23
N ARG A 28 26.98 -22.14 6.54
CA ARG A 28 27.73 -23.31 7.05
C ARG A 28 27.15 -24.63 6.54
N ALA A 29 25.83 -24.78 6.58
CA ALA A 29 25.18 -26.00 6.13
C ALA A 29 25.38 -26.24 4.62
N LEU A 30 25.24 -25.18 3.81
CA LEU A 30 25.45 -25.25 2.37
C LEU A 30 26.91 -25.55 2.01
N LYS A 31 27.87 -24.88 2.66
CA LYS A 31 29.33 -25.17 2.50
C LYS A 31 29.67 -26.57 2.93
N GLY A 32 29.14 -27.01 4.07
CA GLY A 32 29.37 -28.37 4.60
C GLY A 32 28.85 -29.47 3.68
N ARG A 33 27.69 -29.25 3.04
CA ARG A 33 27.04 -30.26 2.17
C ARG A 33 27.60 -30.26 0.74
N PHE A 34 27.94 -29.10 0.19
CA PHE A 34 28.26 -28.96 -1.23
C PHE A 34 29.70 -28.55 -1.53
N GLY A 35 30.44 -28.11 -0.54
CA GLY A 35 31.85 -27.68 -0.70
C GLY A 35 31.98 -26.61 -1.78
N ASP A 36 33.00 -26.76 -2.63
CA ASP A 36 33.34 -25.82 -3.70
C ASP A 36 32.38 -25.82 -4.88
N ARG A 37 31.34 -26.70 -4.88
CA ARG A 37 30.32 -26.74 -5.92
C ARG A 37 29.38 -25.54 -5.85
N VAL A 38 29.32 -24.88 -4.69
CA VAL A 38 28.49 -23.69 -4.48
C VAL A 38 29.35 -22.51 -4.04
N ALA A 39 29.14 -21.35 -4.66
CA ALA A 39 29.64 -20.08 -4.16
C ALA A 39 28.52 -19.40 -3.35
N ILE A 40 28.83 -18.98 -2.13
CA ILE A 40 27.87 -18.28 -1.29
C ILE A 40 28.25 -16.81 -1.28
N GLU A 41 27.29 -15.98 -1.62
CA GLU A 41 27.44 -14.53 -1.68
C GLU A 41 26.36 -13.85 -0.85
N ARG A 42 26.70 -12.75 -0.24
CA ARG A 42 25.78 -11.93 0.53
C ARG A 42 25.51 -10.63 -0.17
N LEU A 43 24.25 -10.29 -0.29
CA LEU A 43 23.82 -9.01 -0.83
C LEU A 43 23.19 -8.17 0.28
N ARG A 44 23.85 -7.08 0.65
CA ARG A 44 23.36 -6.16 1.67
C ARG A 44 22.71 -4.96 1.01
N TRP A 45 21.54 -4.59 1.52
CA TRP A 45 20.80 -3.40 1.08
C TRP A 45 20.41 -2.54 2.28
N SER A 46 19.73 -1.42 2.07
CA SER A 46 19.35 -0.49 3.15
C SER A 46 18.45 -1.12 4.23
N GLY A 47 17.69 -2.16 3.90
CA GLY A 47 16.68 -2.73 4.79
C GLY A 47 15.53 -1.76 5.10
N ALA A 48 15.37 -0.69 4.34
CA ALA A 48 14.32 0.29 4.59
C ALA A 48 12.93 -0.27 4.25
N ASN A 49 11.97 -0.11 5.18
CA ASN A 49 10.57 -0.45 4.90
C ASN A 49 9.91 0.66 4.06
N SER A 50 10.37 0.82 2.83
CA SER A 50 9.83 1.76 1.88
C SER A 50 9.79 1.16 0.48
N TYR A 51 8.93 1.71 -0.37
CA TYR A 51 8.88 1.34 -1.78
C TYR A 51 10.22 1.61 -2.47
N GLU A 52 10.80 2.78 -2.23
CA GLU A 52 12.06 3.22 -2.80
C GLU A 52 13.21 2.29 -2.38
N GLY A 53 13.27 1.94 -1.10
CA GLY A 53 14.30 1.02 -0.58
C GLY A 53 14.21 -0.38 -1.21
N ARG A 54 12.99 -0.90 -1.42
CA ARG A 54 12.80 -2.19 -2.12
C ARG A 54 13.17 -2.09 -3.60
N ARG A 55 12.87 -0.97 -4.26
CA ARG A 55 13.27 -0.74 -5.67
C ARG A 55 14.78 -0.66 -5.82
N GLU A 56 15.45 0.08 -4.96
CA GLU A 56 16.92 0.13 -4.90
C GLU A 56 17.53 -1.26 -4.70
N ALA A 57 16.99 -2.04 -3.77
CA ALA A 57 17.41 -3.43 -3.53
C ALA A 57 17.18 -4.31 -4.76
N THR A 58 16.07 -4.11 -5.48
CA THR A 58 15.76 -4.82 -6.75
C THR A 58 16.81 -4.51 -7.81
N ASP A 59 17.13 -3.24 -8.01
CA ASP A 59 18.14 -2.83 -8.98
C ASP A 59 19.55 -3.31 -8.58
N LEU A 60 19.84 -3.35 -7.29
CA LEU A 60 21.10 -3.92 -6.78
C LEU A 60 21.18 -5.42 -7.07
N LEU A 61 20.11 -6.18 -6.78
CA LEU A 61 20.05 -7.62 -7.07
C LEU A 61 20.12 -7.91 -8.57
N ARG A 62 19.46 -7.10 -9.41
CA ARG A 62 19.55 -7.23 -10.88
C ARG A 62 20.99 -7.09 -11.36
N ARG A 63 21.68 -6.03 -10.94
CA ARG A 63 23.10 -5.84 -11.26
C ARG A 63 23.94 -6.99 -10.77
N HIS A 64 23.72 -7.42 -9.55
CA HIS A 64 24.45 -8.53 -8.92
C HIS A 64 24.35 -9.85 -9.72
N ILE A 65 23.17 -10.16 -10.27
CA ILE A 65 22.92 -11.37 -11.04
C ILE A 65 23.39 -11.22 -12.51
N THR A 66 23.19 -10.05 -13.12
CA THR A 66 23.40 -9.86 -14.56
C THR A 66 24.81 -9.43 -14.93
N GLN A 67 25.48 -8.69 -14.05
CA GLN A 67 26.85 -8.21 -14.32
C GLN A 67 27.87 -9.32 -14.12
N PRO A 68 28.82 -9.47 -15.06
CA PRO A 68 29.92 -10.43 -14.88
C PRO A 68 30.79 -10.02 -13.71
N ALA A 69 31.05 -10.95 -12.80
CA ALA A 69 32.06 -10.78 -11.77
C ALA A 69 33.34 -11.52 -12.23
N PRO A 70 34.55 -10.99 -11.94
CA PRO A 70 35.80 -11.60 -12.42
C PRO A 70 36.01 -13.06 -12.00
N GLU A 71 35.39 -13.43 -10.89
CA GLU A 71 35.49 -14.78 -10.29
C GLU A 71 34.37 -15.74 -10.70
N ARG A 72 33.38 -15.27 -11.47
CA ARG A 72 32.24 -16.08 -11.90
C ARG A 72 32.38 -16.50 -13.37
N ARG A 73 31.90 -17.71 -13.66
CA ARG A 73 31.63 -18.09 -15.05
C ARG A 73 30.43 -17.31 -15.59
N GLU A 74 30.48 -16.89 -16.82
CA GLU A 74 29.40 -16.15 -17.49
C GLU A 74 28.06 -16.89 -17.47
N ALA A 75 28.08 -18.21 -17.43
CA ALA A 75 26.91 -19.13 -17.39
C ALA A 75 26.49 -19.54 -15.96
N THR A 76 27.04 -18.91 -14.90
CA THR A 76 26.68 -19.32 -13.54
C THR A 76 25.23 -19.02 -13.24
N ARG A 77 24.50 -20.04 -12.78
CA ARG A 77 23.10 -19.92 -12.35
C ARG A 77 23.04 -19.51 -10.88
N HIS A 78 21.99 -18.81 -10.52
CA HIS A 78 21.80 -18.27 -9.17
C HIS A 78 20.62 -18.91 -8.45
N ILE A 79 20.79 -19.21 -7.16
CA ILE A 79 19.67 -19.37 -6.21
C ILE A 79 19.74 -18.19 -5.26
N VAL A 80 18.60 -17.55 -5.02
CA VAL A 80 18.49 -16.48 -4.04
C VAL A 80 17.73 -16.99 -2.83
N VAL A 81 18.33 -16.91 -1.64
CA VAL A 81 17.67 -17.16 -0.36
C VAL A 81 17.34 -15.82 0.27
N ALA A 82 16.08 -15.50 0.34
CA ALA A 82 15.56 -14.19 0.74
C ALA A 82 14.69 -14.30 1.98
N HIS A 83 14.96 -13.46 2.99
CA HIS A 83 14.18 -13.39 4.22
C HIS A 83 13.24 -12.18 4.23
N SER A 84 12.02 -12.37 4.73
CA SER A 84 11.05 -11.29 4.93
C SER A 84 10.79 -10.52 3.62
N HIS A 85 10.74 -9.19 3.63
CA HIS A 85 10.49 -8.37 2.44
C HIS A 85 11.51 -8.53 1.30
N ALA A 86 12.66 -9.16 1.55
CA ALA A 86 13.61 -9.47 0.48
C ALA A 86 13.03 -10.45 -0.55
N GLY A 87 12.06 -11.30 -0.19
CA GLY A 87 11.34 -12.13 -1.16
C GLY A 87 10.59 -11.32 -2.21
N ASN A 88 10.03 -10.16 -1.83
CA ASN A 88 9.44 -9.23 -2.81
C ASN A 88 10.50 -8.65 -3.76
N VAL A 89 11.69 -8.31 -3.22
CA VAL A 89 12.82 -7.79 -4.02
C VAL A 89 13.20 -8.80 -5.10
N VAL A 90 13.28 -10.08 -4.75
CA VAL A 90 13.59 -11.15 -5.71
C VAL A 90 12.47 -11.30 -6.75
N ALA A 91 11.21 -11.29 -6.32
CA ALA A 91 10.08 -11.42 -7.21
C ALA A 91 9.97 -10.24 -8.20
N TYR A 92 10.33 -9.01 -7.77
CA TYR A 92 10.42 -7.86 -8.67
C TYR A 92 11.62 -7.97 -9.63
N ALA A 93 12.79 -8.42 -9.15
CA ALA A 93 13.97 -8.59 -9.98
C ALA A 93 13.77 -9.65 -11.08
N ALA A 94 13.05 -10.73 -10.76
CA ALA A 94 12.75 -11.82 -11.68
C ALA A 94 11.78 -11.44 -12.83
N ARG A 95 11.21 -10.24 -12.83
CA ARG A 95 10.48 -9.68 -13.99
C ARG A 95 11.41 -9.34 -15.16
N ASP A 96 12.69 -9.14 -14.86
CA ASP A 96 13.71 -8.92 -15.90
C ASP A 96 14.11 -10.26 -16.51
N ALA A 97 13.93 -10.40 -17.81
CA ALA A 97 14.23 -11.64 -18.53
C ALA A 97 15.71 -12.07 -18.39
N ALA A 98 16.64 -11.12 -18.28
CA ALA A 98 18.05 -11.42 -18.07
C ALA A 98 18.34 -11.98 -16.68
N VAL A 99 17.59 -11.52 -15.67
CA VAL A 99 17.63 -12.06 -14.31
C VAL A 99 16.97 -13.44 -14.28
N ASP A 100 15.76 -13.55 -14.85
CA ASP A 100 14.98 -14.80 -14.84
C ASP A 100 15.72 -15.95 -15.50
N ALA A 101 16.41 -15.68 -16.61
CA ALA A 101 17.23 -16.69 -17.31
C ALA A 101 18.38 -17.22 -16.46
N LYS A 102 18.94 -16.41 -15.55
CA LYS A 102 20.03 -16.83 -14.66
C LYS A 102 19.54 -17.39 -13.31
N LEU A 103 18.27 -17.20 -12.95
CA LEU A 103 17.72 -17.76 -11.72
C LEU A 103 17.44 -19.27 -11.85
N ALA A 104 18.18 -20.07 -11.10
CA ALA A 104 17.92 -21.50 -10.92
C ALA A 104 16.76 -21.75 -9.96
N GLY A 105 16.59 -20.87 -8.98
CA GLY A 105 15.52 -20.98 -8.00
C GLY A 105 15.54 -19.84 -6.97
N VAL A 106 14.46 -19.78 -6.21
CA VAL A 106 14.27 -18.80 -5.14
C VAL A 106 13.81 -19.53 -3.88
N VAL A 107 14.41 -19.22 -2.76
CA VAL A 107 13.95 -19.66 -1.44
C VAL A 107 13.48 -18.41 -0.70
N THR A 108 12.27 -18.44 -0.19
CA THR A 108 11.73 -17.35 0.62
C THR A 108 11.46 -17.82 2.04
N LEU A 109 12.00 -17.09 3.01
CA LEU A 109 11.85 -17.32 4.45
C LEU A 109 10.93 -16.25 5.01
N ALA A 110 9.77 -16.64 5.51
CA ALA A 110 8.79 -15.75 6.12
C ALA A 110 8.47 -14.49 5.28
N THR A 111 8.40 -14.62 3.95
CA THR A 111 8.16 -13.48 3.07
C THR A 111 6.70 -13.07 3.09
N PRO A 112 6.42 -11.79 3.41
CA PRO A 112 5.12 -11.19 3.21
C PRO A 112 5.01 -10.66 1.78
N PHE A 113 4.41 -11.41 0.86
CA PHE A 113 4.25 -10.97 -0.52
C PHE A 113 3.24 -9.83 -0.61
N ILE A 114 3.69 -8.65 -1.02
CA ILE A 114 2.82 -7.48 -1.20
C ILE A 114 2.11 -7.64 -2.54
N VAL A 115 0.79 -7.71 -2.47
CA VAL A 115 -0.09 -7.81 -3.64
C VAL A 115 -0.97 -6.58 -3.69
N ALA A 116 -1.02 -5.94 -4.84
CA ALA A 116 -1.91 -4.81 -5.08
C ALA A 116 -2.82 -5.11 -6.27
N ARG A 117 -4.07 -4.66 -6.16
CA ARG A 117 -5.04 -4.73 -7.24
C ARG A 117 -5.87 -3.46 -7.28
N GLU A 118 -6.43 -3.12 -8.43
CA GLU A 118 -7.43 -2.08 -8.49
C GLU A 118 -8.62 -2.44 -7.63
N ARG A 119 -9.07 -1.48 -6.81
CA ARG A 119 -10.28 -1.65 -6.03
C ARG A 119 -11.49 -1.67 -6.97
N ASN A 120 -12.24 -2.75 -6.93
CA ASN A 120 -13.48 -2.84 -7.72
C ASN A 120 -14.61 -2.03 -7.09
N LEU A 121 -14.56 -0.72 -7.29
CA LEU A 121 -15.54 0.22 -6.75
C LEU A 121 -16.73 0.44 -7.70
N GLY A 122 -16.75 -0.17 -8.87
CA GLY A 122 -17.72 0.17 -9.92
C GLY A 122 -17.60 1.64 -10.37
N HIS A 123 -18.50 2.09 -11.22
CA HIS A 123 -18.48 3.49 -11.70
C HIS A 123 -18.76 4.50 -10.57
N VAL A 124 -19.79 4.24 -9.78
CA VAL A 124 -20.21 5.10 -8.66
C VAL A 124 -19.13 5.20 -7.60
N GLY A 125 -18.52 4.07 -7.21
CA GLY A 125 -17.46 4.06 -6.21
C GLY A 125 -16.20 4.80 -6.66
N ARG A 126 -15.84 4.76 -7.94
CA ARG A 126 -14.75 5.58 -8.50
C ARG A 126 -15.03 7.07 -8.42
N LEU A 127 -16.25 7.49 -8.71
CA LEU A 127 -16.69 8.89 -8.55
C LEU A 127 -16.61 9.34 -7.10
N ILE A 128 -17.05 8.49 -6.18
CA ILE A 128 -16.99 8.75 -4.74
C ILE A 128 -15.55 8.86 -4.27
N SER A 129 -14.69 7.93 -4.67
CA SER A 129 -13.26 7.97 -4.33
C SER A 129 -12.59 9.28 -4.80
N GLN A 130 -12.93 9.75 -6.01
CA GLN A 130 -12.40 11.01 -6.53
C GLN A 130 -12.97 12.23 -5.79
N ALA A 131 -14.26 12.23 -5.52
CA ALA A 131 -14.90 13.28 -4.73
C ALA A 131 -14.35 13.34 -3.30
N MET A 132 -14.07 12.18 -2.68
CA MET A 132 -13.50 12.13 -1.34
C MET A 132 -12.12 12.76 -1.26
N VAL A 133 -11.26 12.59 -2.26
CA VAL A 133 -9.95 13.27 -2.31
C VAL A 133 -10.15 14.77 -2.37
N LEU A 134 -11.07 15.24 -3.20
CA LEU A 134 -11.41 16.66 -3.30
C LEU A 134 -11.91 17.22 -1.96
N TRP A 135 -12.84 16.52 -1.32
CA TRP A 135 -13.41 16.93 -0.04
C TRP A 135 -12.46 16.81 1.13
N LEU A 136 -11.53 15.85 1.10
CA LEU A 136 -10.44 15.76 2.07
C LEU A 136 -9.54 17.00 2.01
N VAL A 137 -9.18 17.44 0.79
CA VAL A 137 -8.39 18.65 0.59
C VAL A 137 -9.15 19.88 1.08
N LEU A 138 -10.44 20.00 0.76
CA LEU A 138 -11.32 21.07 1.27
C LEU A 138 -11.39 21.09 2.80
N GLY A 139 -11.56 19.92 3.41
CA GLY A 139 -11.60 19.80 4.87
C GLY A 139 -10.28 20.22 5.53
N LEU A 140 -9.14 19.83 4.95
CA LEU A 140 -7.81 20.24 5.43
C LEU A 140 -7.62 21.77 5.29
N TYR A 141 -8.08 22.38 4.21
CA TYR A 141 -8.05 23.83 4.04
C TYR A 141 -8.96 24.55 5.04
N ALA A 142 -10.16 24.03 5.29
CA ALA A 142 -11.07 24.57 6.28
C ALA A 142 -10.46 24.53 7.70
N LEU A 143 -9.85 23.40 8.05
CA LEU A 143 -9.12 23.24 9.31
C LEU A 143 -7.92 24.18 9.42
N ALA A 144 -7.15 24.33 8.36
CA ALA A 144 -6.03 25.27 8.30
C ALA A 144 -6.52 26.72 8.44
N ALA A 145 -7.59 27.09 7.77
CA ALA A 145 -8.20 28.42 7.88
C ALA A 145 -8.75 28.69 9.28
N ALA A 146 -9.38 27.70 9.92
CA ALA A 146 -9.87 27.80 11.29
C ALA A 146 -8.72 27.97 12.30
N TRP A 147 -7.60 27.27 12.07
CA TRP A 147 -6.42 27.35 12.95
C TRP A 147 -5.58 28.61 12.74
N LEU A 148 -5.46 29.09 11.49
CA LEU A 148 -4.67 30.27 11.13
C LEU A 148 -5.46 31.57 11.29
N GLY A 149 -6.78 31.54 11.03
CA GLY A 149 -7.64 32.74 11.07
C GLY A 149 -7.52 33.59 12.34
N PRO A 150 -7.58 33.00 13.56
CA PRO A 150 -7.40 33.75 14.79
C PRO A 150 -5.99 34.33 15.00
N ARG A 151 -4.97 33.72 14.34
CA ARG A 151 -3.54 34.12 14.48
C ARG A 151 -3.16 35.26 13.55
N PHE A 152 -3.83 35.43 12.43
CA PHE A 152 -3.57 36.52 11.48
C PHE A 152 -4.29 37.83 11.86
N GLY A 153 -5.02 37.84 12.98
CA GLY A 153 -5.64 39.04 13.53
C GLY A 153 -6.66 39.66 12.58
N SER A 154 -7.64 40.32 13.08
CA SER A 154 -8.47 41.22 12.30
C SER A 154 -7.58 42.30 11.66
N VAL A 155 -7.38 42.22 10.35
CA VAL A 155 -6.76 43.33 9.61
C VAL A 155 -7.73 44.53 9.80
N PRO A 156 -7.35 45.57 10.55
CA PRO A 156 -8.25 46.69 10.79
C PRO A 156 -8.63 47.34 9.46
N GLY A 157 -9.93 47.41 9.16
CA GLY A 157 -10.46 48.10 7.99
C GLY A 157 -10.87 47.25 6.81
N ALA A 158 -10.74 45.92 6.85
CA ALA A 158 -11.19 45.05 5.77
C ALA A 158 -12.59 44.44 6.01
N GLU A 159 -13.59 45.29 6.16
CA GLU A 159 -14.97 44.83 6.01
C GLU A 159 -15.25 44.56 4.54
N LEU A 160 -15.09 43.29 4.12
CA LEU A 160 -15.44 42.83 2.78
C LEU A 160 -16.95 42.99 2.60
N SER A 161 -17.37 43.67 1.53
CA SER A 161 -18.76 43.70 1.09
C SER A 161 -19.26 42.28 0.85
N MET A 162 -20.56 42.04 0.84
CA MET A 162 -21.15 40.74 0.54
C MET A 162 -20.64 40.18 -0.80
N GLY A 163 -20.46 41.01 -1.82
CA GLY A 163 -19.82 40.63 -3.08
C GLY A 163 -18.39 40.23 -2.96
N GLY A 164 -17.61 40.92 -2.11
CA GLY A 164 -16.23 40.59 -1.80
C GLY A 164 -16.09 39.26 -1.05
N LYS A 165 -16.99 38.98 -0.09
CA LYS A 165 -17.05 37.69 0.61
C LYS A 165 -17.38 36.54 -0.37
N LEU A 166 -18.35 36.75 -1.27
CA LEU A 166 -18.73 35.77 -2.29
C LEU A 166 -17.58 35.51 -3.29
N ALA A 167 -16.92 36.58 -3.76
CA ALA A 167 -15.78 36.46 -4.67
C ALA A 167 -14.60 35.72 -4.01
N LEU A 168 -14.34 35.98 -2.71
CA LEU A 168 -13.32 35.28 -1.94
C LEU A 168 -13.65 33.77 -1.82
N ILE A 169 -14.92 33.44 -1.53
CA ILE A 169 -15.38 32.05 -1.41
C ILE A 169 -15.28 31.33 -2.74
N LEU A 170 -15.71 31.95 -3.86
CA LEU A 170 -15.56 31.38 -5.19
C LEU A 170 -14.09 31.25 -5.59
N GLY A 171 -13.26 32.22 -5.28
CA GLY A 171 -11.82 32.18 -5.49
C GLY A 171 -11.16 31.04 -4.69
N LEU A 172 -11.51 30.89 -3.43
CA LEU A 172 -11.04 29.79 -2.56
C LEU A 172 -11.55 28.44 -3.07
N ALA A 173 -12.81 28.34 -3.50
CA ALA A 173 -13.35 27.12 -4.08
C ALA A 173 -12.57 26.70 -5.34
N LEU A 174 -12.34 27.63 -6.26
CA LEU A 174 -11.54 27.37 -7.47
C LEU A 174 -10.08 27.04 -7.13
N LEU A 175 -9.50 27.72 -6.15
CA LEU A 175 -8.11 27.50 -5.69
C LEU A 175 -7.94 26.11 -5.06
N VAL A 176 -9.02 25.47 -4.62
CA VAL A 176 -9.04 24.13 -4.04
C VAL A 176 -9.48 23.08 -5.06
N GLU A 177 -10.49 23.38 -5.88
CA GLU A 177 -10.99 22.40 -6.86
C GLU A 177 -9.93 22.06 -7.91
N VAL A 178 -9.19 23.03 -8.42
CA VAL A 178 -8.17 22.78 -9.44
C VAL A 178 -7.04 21.92 -8.90
N PRO A 179 -6.39 22.22 -7.75
CA PRO A 179 -5.40 21.34 -7.14
C PRO A 179 -5.98 19.97 -6.74
N GLY A 180 -7.23 19.91 -6.28
CA GLY A 180 -7.90 18.66 -5.92
C GLY A 180 -8.09 17.74 -7.14
N LEU A 181 -8.53 18.28 -8.26
CA LEU A 181 -8.65 17.54 -9.54
C LEU A 181 -7.26 17.10 -10.07
N LEU A 182 -6.27 17.98 -10.00
CA LEU A 182 -4.91 17.67 -10.40
C LEU A 182 -4.31 16.58 -9.51
N LEU A 183 -4.53 16.65 -8.19
CA LEU A 183 -4.12 15.64 -7.24
C LEU A 183 -4.81 14.31 -7.52
N ALA A 184 -6.12 14.29 -7.74
CA ALA A 184 -6.86 13.07 -8.09
C ALA A 184 -6.37 12.45 -9.39
N ALA A 185 -6.03 13.26 -10.40
CA ALA A 185 -5.45 12.80 -11.66
C ALA A 185 -4.03 12.23 -11.43
N ARG A 186 -3.22 12.91 -10.61
CA ARG A 186 -1.86 12.46 -10.25
C ARG A 186 -1.91 11.16 -9.45
N LEU A 187 -2.84 11.02 -8.51
CA LEU A 187 -3.05 9.81 -7.72
C LEU A 187 -3.43 8.62 -8.61
N ARG A 188 -4.31 8.81 -9.59
CA ARG A 188 -4.67 7.75 -10.55
C ARG A 188 -3.45 7.27 -11.35
N ARG A 189 -2.64 8.20 -11.86
CA ARG A 189 -1.40 7.85 -12.58
C ARG A 189 -0.40 7.14 -11.65
N SER A 190 -0.25 7.63 -10.43
CA SER A 190 0.62 7.02 -9.42
C SER A 190 0.13 5.63 -9.03
N SER A 191 -1.19 5.42 -8.93
CA SER A 191 -1.76 4.10 -8.61
C SER A 191 -1.54 3.10 -9.73
N ALA A 192 -1.73 3.49 -10.99
CA ALA A 192 -1.49 2.63 -12.14
C ALA A 192 0.01 2.25 -12.25
N ALA A 193 0.90 3.22 -12.07
CA ALA A 193 2.34 2.97 -12.05
C ALA A 193 2.73 2.04 -10.87
N LEU A 194 2.12 2.24 -9.69
CA LEU A 194 2.39 1.42 -8.52
C LEU A 194 1.89 -0.02 -8.71
N LEU A 195 0.75 -0.22 -9.36
CA LEU A 195 0.25 -1.56 -9.71
C LEU A 195 1.21 -2.31 -10.62
N ASP A 196 1.71 -1.64 -11.64
CA ASP A 196 2.71 -2.22 -12.53
C ASP A 196 4.00 -2.55 -11.79
N ASP A 197 4.49 -1.62 -10.97
CA ASP A 197 5.71 -1.80 -10.18
C ASP A 197 5.60 -2.93 -9.13
N LEU A 198 4.41 -3.16 -8.57
CA LEU A 198 4.15 -4.19 -7.56
C LEU A 198 3.74 -5.54 -8.16
N ALA A 199 3.61 -5.64 -9.48
CA ALA A 199 3.35 -6.91 -10.11
C ALA A 199 4.53 -7.86 -9.85
N LEU A 200 4.26 -8.97 -9.16
CA LEU A 200 5.27 -10.01 -8.88
C LEU A 200 5.48 -10.86 -10.13
N ALA A 201 6.73 -11.28 -10.36
CA ALA A 201 7.00 -12.24 -11.41
C ALA A 201 6.25 -13.55 -11.15
N SER A 202 5.73 -14.16 -12.20
CA SER A 202 5.20 -15.51 -12.14
C SER A 202 6.39 -16.49 -12.21
N LEU A 203 6.99 -16.76 -11.05
CA LEU A 203 7.98 -17.82 -10.92
C LEU A 203 7.25 -19.16 -11.02
N GLY A 204 7.77 -20.11 -11.79
CA GLY A 204 7.21 -21.46 -11.83
C GLY A 204 7.19 -22.08 -10.41
N PRO A 205 6.15 -22.85 -10.05
CA PRO A 205 6.04 -23.43 -8.71
C PRO A 205 7.23 -24.32 -8.34
N ASP A 206 7.88 -24.93 -9.31
CA ASP A 206 9.07 -25.75 -9.10
C ASP A 206 10.34 -24.91 -8.88
N ARG A 207 10.31 -23.63 -9.17
CA ARG A 207 11.45 -22.72 -9.03
C ARG A 207 11.45 -21.93 -7.71
N ILE A 208 10.42 -22.08 -6.90
CA ILE A 208 10.32 -21.36 -5.63
C ILE A 208 10.04 -22.33 -4.48
N LEU A 209 10.81 -22.19 -3.39
CA LEU A 209 10.55 -22.82 -2.11
C LEU A 209 10.10 -21.76 -1.13
N ILE A 210 8.87 -21.88 -0.60
CA ILE A 210 8.29 -20.94 0.34
C ILE A 210 8.23 -21.57 1.72
N LEU A 211 9.04 -21.06 2.64
CA LEU A 211 9.10 -21.51 4.02
C LEU A 211 8.55 -20.45 4.96
N ARG A 212 7.74 -20.87 5.91
CA ARG A 212 7.13 -19.98 6.89
C ARG A 212 7.03 -20.63 8.25
N ALA A 213 7.20 -19.86 9.33
CA ALA A 213 6.94 -20.32 10.68
C ALA A 213 5.44 -20.27 10.98
N MET A 214 4.94 -21.27 11.72
CA MET A 214 3.62 -21.18 12.34
C MET A 214 3.67 -20.14 13.47
N ALA A 215 2.59 -19.36 13.60
CA ALA A 215 2.48 -18.31 14.61
C ALA A 215 3.59 -17.24 14.57
N ASP A 216 4.15 -17.02 13.38
CA ASP A 216 5.12 -15.95 13.10
C ASP A 216 4.53 -14.58 13.47
N GLU A 217 5.16 -13.86 14.37
CA GLU A 217 4.72 -12.55 14.88
C GLU A 217 4.66 -11.52 13.77
N ALA A 218 5.57 -11.60 12.80
CA ALA A 218 5.51 -10.75 11.62
C ALA A 218 4.25 -11.03 10.79
N SER A 219 3.76 -12.27 10.78
CA SER A 219 2.48 -12.63 10.14
C SER A 219 1.29 -12.00 10.86
N ALA A 220 1.30 -12.00 12.19
CA ALA A 220 0.27 -11.32 12.98
C ALA A 220 0.31 -9.81 12.73
N LEU A 221 1.50 -9.20 12.72
CA LEU A 221 1.69 -7.79 12.39
C LEU A 221 1.22 -7.48 10.98
N ILE A 222 1.55 -8.33 10.00
CA ILE A 222 1.14 -8.18 8.61
C ILE A 222 -0.39 -8.25 8.47
N THR A 223 -1.04 -9.18 9.15
CA THR A 223 -2.51 -9.26 9.19
C THR A 223 -3.11 -7.98 9.76
N PHE A 224 -2.52 -7.43 10.82
CA PHE A 224 -2.91 -6.13 11.35
C PHE A 224 -2.65 -4.99 10.34
N LEU A 225 -1.56 -5.04 9.62
CA LEU A 225 -1.23 -4.06 8.58
C LEU A 225 -2.15 -4.13 7.35
N GLN A 226 -2.87 -5.23 7.12
CA GLN A 226 -3.94 -5.32 6.12
C GLN A 226 -5.21 -4.56 6.54
N PHE A 227 -5.38 -4.30 7.85
CA PHE A 227 -6.56 -3.62 8.37
C PHE A 227 -6.90 -2.31 7.63
N PRO A 228 -5.97 -1.39 7.31
CA PRO A 228 -6.29 -0.19 6.56
C PRO A 228 -6.93 -0.47 5.20
N SER A 229 -6.48 -1.50 4.49
CA SER A 229 -7.04 -1.87 3.18
C SER A 229 -8.45 -2.46 3.32
N VAL A 230 -8.63 -3.38 4.25
CA VAL A 230 -9.93 -4.02 4.54
C VAL A 230 -10.93 -2.97 5.04
N ALA A 231 -10.54 -2.15 6.02
CA ALA A 231 -11.38 -1.09 6.55
C ALA A 231 -11.78 -0.09 5.48
N SER A 232 -10.84 0.30 4.59
CA SER A 232 -11.13 1.15 3.45
C SER A 232 -12.14 0.50 2.50
N THR A 233 -12.01 -0.80 2.20
CA THR A 233 -12.94 -1.52 1.33
C THR A 233 -14.37 -1.52 1.88
N ILE A 234 -14.52 -1.82 3.17
CA ILE A 234 -15.82 -1.81 3.84
C ILE A 234 -16.39 -0.40 3.85
N LEU A 235 -15.59 0.60 4.22
CA LEU A 235 -15.99 2.00 4.28
C LEU A 235 -16.46 2.49 2.92
N PHE A 236 -15.67 2.32 1.87
CA PHE A 236 -16.03 2.76 0.52
C PHE A 236 -17.28 2.06 -0.01
N GLY A 237 -17.44 0.76 0.25
CA GLY A 237 -18.64 0.02 -0.11
C GLY A 237 -19.89 0.60 0.56
N ARG A 238 -19.81 0.92 1.87
CA ARG A 238 -20.89 1.54 2.62
C ARG A 238 -21.20 2.96 2.14
N LEU A 239 -20.17 3.75 1.89
CA LEU A 239 -20.33 5.11 1.39
C LEU A 239 -20.93 5.12 -0.03
N ALA A 240 -20.49 4.22 -0.90
CA ALA A 240 -21.08 4.08 -2.24
C ALA A 240 -22.57 3.74 -2.15
N GLY A 241 -22.95 2.81 -1.30
CA GLY A 241 -24.35 2.45 -1.06
C GLY A 241 -25.16 3.61 -0.51
N ALA A 242 -24.61 4.36 0.45
CA ALA A 242 -25.27 5.53 1.04
C ALA A 242 -25.45 6.67 0.03
N ALA A 243 -24.41 7.00 -0.75
CA ALA A 243 -24.49 8.00 -1.81
C ALA A 243 -25.51 7.63 -2.88
N ASP A 244 -25.52 6.36 -3.28
CA ASP A 244 -26.51 5.85 -4.22
C ASP A 244 -27.96 5.94 -3.68
N ALA A 245 -28.16 5.66 -2.39
CA ALA A 245 -29.44 5.84 -1.73
C ALA A 245 -29.88 7.31 -1.69
N ILE A 246 -28.95 8.24 -1.38
CA ILE A 246 -29.20 9.69 -1.38
C ILE A 246 -29.59 10.15 -2.79
N VAL A 247 -28.82 9.77 -3.81
CA VAL A 247 -29.09 10.18 -5.21
C VAL A 247 -30.43 9.63 -5.70
N ARG A 248 -30.77 8.36 -5.40
CA ARG A 248 -32.09 7.81 -5.72
C ARG A 248 -33.23 8.52 -5.00
N TRP A 249 -33.04 8.86 -3.73
CA TRP A 249 -34.02 9.59 -2.95
C TRP A 249 -34.21 10.99 -3.50
N CYS A 250 -33.13 11.73 -3.77
CA CYS A 250 -33.19 13.05 -4.43
C CYS A 250 -33.84 12.97 -5.82
N GLY A 251 -33.58 11.91 -6.58
CA GLY A 251 -34.24 11.69 -7.88
C GLY A 251 -35.77 11.52 -7.78
N ARG A 252 -36.24 10.85 -6.72
CA ARG A 252 -37.69 10.72 -6.43
C ARG A 252 -38.29 12.06 -5.99
N LEU A 253 -37.59 12.84 -5.17
CA LEU A 253 -38.01 14.17 -4.75
C LEU A 253 -38.06 15.14 -5.93
N ALA A 254 -37.08 15.11 -6.82
CA ALA A 254 -37.02 15.98 -7.99
C ALA A 254 -38.23 15.81 -8.94
N GLN A 255 -38.93 14.67 -8.89
CA GLN A 255 -40.16 14.40 -9.61
C GLN A 255 -41.42 14.99 -8.93
N ARG A 256 -41.28 15.51 -7.69
CA ARG A 256 -42.36 16.04 -6.87
C ARG A 256 -42.03 17.47 -6.41
N PRO A 257 -42.32 18.52 -7.23
CA PRO A 257 -41.77 19.85 -7.02
C PRO A 257 -42.12 20.46 -5.65
N LEU A 258 -43.32 20.24 -5.14
CA LEU A 258 -43.72 20.77 -3.83
C LEU A 258 -42.92 20.11 -2.68
N LEU A 259 -42.67 18.79 -2.78
CA LEU A 259 -41.86 18.08 -1.79
C LEU A 259 -40.37 18.47 -1.92
N ALA A 260 -39.89 18.72 -3.13
CA ALA A 260 -38.53 19.20 -3.36
C ALA A 260 -38.30 20.58 -2.75
N ILE A 261 -39.27 21.50 -2.88
CA ILE A 261 -39.22 22.82 -2.23
C ILE A 261 -39.26 22.68 -0.69
N GLY A 262 -40.14 21.85 -0.15
CA GLY A 262 -40.20 21.59 1.29
C GLY A 262 -38.88 21.02 1.82
N ALA A 263 -38.30 20.04 1.13
CA ALA A 263 -37.02 19.47 1.45
C ALA A 263 -35.90 20.52 1.38
N TYR A 264 -35.94 21.41 0.40
CA TYR A 264 -35.00 22.53 0.27
C TYR A 264 -34.99 23.38 1.55
N PHE A 265 -36.15 23.83 2.02
CA PHE A 265 -36.26 24.65 3.24
C PHE A 265 -35.84 23.87 4.48
N ALA A 266 -36.19 22.59 4.59
CA ALA A 266 -35.78 21.75 5.71
C ALA A 266 -34.26 21.59 5.76
N PHE A 267 -33.60 21.43 4.63
CA PHE A 267 -32.13 21.35 4.56
C PHE A 267 -31.48 22.71 4.84
N LEU A 268 -32.08 23.82 4.41
CA LEU A 268 -31.58 25.16 4.72
C LEU A 268 -31.54 25.39 6.23
N ILE A 269 -32.65 25.10 6.89
CA ILE A 269 -32.74 25.24 8.35
C ILE A 269 -31.76 24.26 9.04
N GLY A 270 -31.70 23.02 8.55
CA GLY A 270 -30.78 22.00 9.08
C GLY A 270 -29.29 22.37 8.95
N SER A 271 -28.91 23.11 7.89
CA SER A 271 -27.52 23.54 7.70
C SER A 271 -27.12 24.72 8.61
N MET A 272 -28.07 25.46 9.15
CA MET A 272 -27.83 26.55 10.10
C MET A 272 -27.29 26.02 11.45
N LEU A 273 -27.70 24.82 11.88
CA LEU A 273 -27.27 24.25 13.15
C LEU A 273 -25.75 23.98 13.18
N PRO A 274 -25.17 23.22 12.25
CA PRO A 274 -23.71 23.01 12.23
C PRO A 274 -22.92 24.30 12.00
N ALA A 275 -23.46 25.26 11.25
CA ALA A 275 -22.83 26.57 11.06
C ALA A 275 -22.82 27.37 12.37
N GLY A 276 -23.93 27.36 13.11
CA GLY A 276 -24.02 28.00 14.43
C GLY A 276 -23.07 27.35 15.45
N LEU A 277 -22.95 26.02 15.45
CA LEU A 277 -21.98 25.32 16.29
C LEU A 277 -20.54 25.66 15.91
N ALA A 278 -20.24 25.81 14.62
CA ALA A 278 -18.91 26.21 14.15
C ALA A 278 -18.56 27.63 14.61
N MET A 279 -19.51 28.57 14.54
CA MET A 279 -19.37 29.93 15.06
C MET A 279 -19.11 29.93 16.56
N TRP A 280 -19.92 29.19 17.31
CA TRP A 280 -19.77 29.07 18.76
C TRP A 280 -18.42 28.47 19.16
N ALA A 281 -17.97 27.44 18.47
CA ALA A 281 -16.72 26.74 18.80
C ALA A 281 -15.46 27.52 18.43
N THR A 282 -15.49 28.37 17.40
CA THR A 282 -14.30 29.01 16.84
C THR A 282 -14.31 30.54 16.98
N GLY A 283 -15.46 31.16 17.22
CA GLY A 283 -15.64 32.59 17.18
C GLY A 283 -15.42 33.21 15.79
N SER A 284 -15.28 32.39 14.73
CA SER A 284 -14.94 32.83 13.38
C SER A 284 -16.15 32.84 12.48
N GLU A 285 -16.59 34.03 12.05
CA GLU A 285 -17.65 34.19 11.04
C GLU A 285 -17.27 33.52 9.71
N LEU A 286 -16.00 33.64 9.29
CA LEU A 286 -15.53 33.03 8.07
C LEU A 286 -15.66 31.51 8.14
N PHE A 287 -15.29 30.90 9.26
CA PHE A 287 -15.43 29.46 9.45
C PHE A 287 -16.90 29.02 9.46
N MET A 288 -17.77 29.80 10.10
CA MET A 288 -19.21 29.59 10.05
C MET A 288 -19.73 29.61 8.61
N PHE A 289 -19.32 30.60 7.79
CA PHE A 289 -19.72 30.68 6.38
C PHE A 289 -19.21 29.50 5.57
N VAL A 290 -17.96 29.08 5.75
CA VAL A 290 -17.39 27.90 5.08
C VAL A 290 -18.21 26.65 5.42
N VAL A 291 -18.52 26.44 6.70
CA VAL A 291 -19.32 25.30 7.17
C VAL A 291 -20.75 25.39 6.60
N LEU A 292 -21.37 26.58 6.61
CA LEU A 292 -22.71 26.78 6.05
C LEU A 292 -22.76 26.43 4.55
N ILE A 293 -21.85 26.99 3.76
CA ILE A 293 -21.77 26.70 2.31
C ILE A 293 -21.50 25.22 2.06
N PHE A 294 -20.60 24.64 2.83
CA PHE A 294 -20.33 23.22 2.74
C PHE A 294 -21.59 22.38 2.95
N PHE A 295 -22.32 22.60 4.05
CA PHE A 295 -23.53 21.85 4.32
C PHE A 295 -24.66 22.14 3.32
N MET A 296 -24.74 23.39 2.86
CA MET A 296 -25.67 23.75 1.77
C MET A 296 -25.33 22.97 0.47
N CYS A 297 -24.08 23.04 0.00
CA CYS A 297 -23.66 22.33 -1.22
C CYS A 297 -23.83 20.82 -1.08
N ALA A 298 -23.49 20.26 0.06
CA ALA A 298 -23.59 18.84 0.33
C ALA A 298 -25.06 18.37 0.41
N SER A 299 -25.94 19.15 1.04
CA SER A 299 -27.35 18.80 1.22
C SER A 299 -28.19 19.09 -0.01
N TYR A 300 -27.98 20.23 -0.66
CA TYR A 300 -28.75 20.65 -1.85
C TYR A 300 -28.17 20.13 -3.15
N GLY A 301 -26.85 20.00 -3.22
CA GLY A 301 -26.18 19.59 -4.45
C GLY A 301 -26.83 18.38 -5.10
N PRO A 302 -27.02 17.26 -4.38
CA PRO A 302 -27.63 16.07 -4.96
C PRO A 302 -29.04 16.33 -5.50
N LEU A 303 -29.87 17.12 -4.80
CA LEU A 303 -31.22 17.45 -5.22
C LEU A 303 -31.22 18.38 -6.45
N ILE A 304 -30.46 19.47 -6.41
CA ILE A 304 -30.33 20.42 -7.51
C ILE A 304 -29.81 19.72 -8.77
N PHE A 305 -28.74 18.94 -8.65
CA PHE A 305 -28.15 18.26 -9.80
C PHE A 305 -29.07 17.14 -10.35
N MET A 306 -29.88 16.52 -9.50
CA MET A 306 -30.89 15.59 -9.97
C MET A 306 -32.01 16.31 -10.69
N MET A 307 -32.42 17.52 -10.26
CA MET A 307 -33.38 18.37 -11.01
C MET A 307 -32.82 18.80 -12.36
N LEU A 308 -31.51 19.12 -12.42
CA LEU A 308 -30.77 19.42 -13.64
C LEU A 308 -30.41 18.17 -14.47
N ARG A 309 -30.87 16.99 -14.07
CA ARG A 309 -30.56 15.69 -14.69
C ARG A 309 -29.06 15.34 -14.76
N ASN A 310 -28.25 15.98 -13.93
CA ASN A 310 -26.83 15.73 -13.85
C ASN A 310 -26.50 14.76 -12.71
N ARG A 311 -26.61 13.45 -12.98
CA ARG A 311 -26.34 12.39 -11.99
C ARG A 311 -24.91 12.41 -11.50
N HIS A 312 -23.94 12.76 -12.35
CA HIS A 312 -22.53 12.79 -11.98
C HIS A 312 -22.27 13.78 -10.84
N LEU A 313 -22.72 15.03 -10.99
CA LEU A 313 -22.56 16.05 -9.94
C LEU A 313 -23.41 15.73 -8.69
N ALA A 314 -24.56 15.07 -8.85
CA ALA A 314 -25.33 14.60 -7.70
C ALA A 314 -24.56 13.58 -6.85
N TYR A 315 -23.83 12.65 -7.49
CA TYR A 315 -22.96 11.71 -6.75
C TYR A 315 -21.75 12.41 -6.11
N VAL A 316 -21.12 13.36 -6.79
CA VAL A 316 -19.98 14.12 -6.25
C VAL A 316 -20.38 14.87 -4.98
N THR A 317 -21.53 15.56 -5.00
CA THR A 317 -22.02 16.31 -3.84
C THR A 317 -22.50 15.39 -2.70
N ALA A 318 -23.20 14.29 -3.01
CA ALA A 318 -23.57 13.29 -2.01
C ALA A 318 -22.31 12.65 -1.35
N ALA A 319 -21.29 12.37 -2.13
CA ALA A 319 -20.01 11.87 -1.61
C ALA A 319 -19.33 12.88 -0.70
N GLY A 320 -19.38 14.17 -1.01
CA GLY A 320 -18.85 15.23 -0.15
C GLY A 320 -19.51 15.26 1.21
N PHE A 321 -20.84 15.20 1.25
CA PHE A 321 -21.61 15.15 2.49
C PHE A 321 -21.19 14.00 3.41
N LEU A 322 -20.90 12.83 2.82
CA LEU A 322 -20.49 11.64 3.57
C LEU A 322 -19.00 11.66 3.92
N ALA A 323 -18.15 12.28 3.09
CA ALA A 323 -16.69 12.22 3.23
C ALA A 323 -16.15 13.14 4.32
N VAL A 324 -16.74 14.33 4.52
CA VAL A 324 -16.19 15.32 5.45
C VAL A 324 -16.20 14.84 6.91
N PRO A 325 -17.30 14.29 7.46
CA PRO A 325 -17.28 13.79 8.83
C PRO A 325 -16.32 12.59 8.99
N LEU A 326 -15.96 11.92 7.88
CA LEU A 326 -15.06 10.77 7.86
C LEU A 326 -13.61 11.13 7.52
N ALA A 327 -13.33 12.39 7.21
CA ALA A 327 -11.98 12.86 6.88
C ALA A 327 -10.91 12.47 7.91
N PRO A 328 -11.13 12.59 9.24
CA PRO A 328 -10.15 12.16 10.23
C PRO A 328 -9.85 10.66 10.15
N MET A 329 -10.87 9.83 9.93
CA MET A 329 -10.71 8.38 9.80
C MET A 329 -9.94 8.02 8.52
N LEU A 330 -10.24 8.68 7.40
CA LEU A 330 -9.50 8.51 6.15
C LEU A 330 -8.03 8.89 6.29
N LEU A 331 -7.75 9.96 7.02
CA LEU A 331 -6.39 10.39 7.31
C LEU A 331 -5.65 9.35 8.15
N LEU A 332 -6.30 8.80 9.17
CA LEU A 332 -5.74 7.72 9.99
C LEU A 332 -5.45 6.46 9.17
N LEU A 333 -6.37 6.07 8.26
CA LEU A 333 -6.16 4.94 7.36
C LEU A 333 -5.00 5.20 6.38
N ALA A 334 -4.88 6.42 5.86
CA ALA A 334 -3.76 6.81 4.99
C ALA A 334 -2.43 6.80 5.74
N LEU A 335 -2.43 7.28 6.99
CA LEU A 335 -1.24 7.23 7.85
C LEU A 335 -0.84 5.79 8.15
N ALA A 336 -1.79 4.93 8.54
CA ALA A 336 -1.55 3.51 8.80
C ALA A 336 -1.00 2.80 7.55
N ALA A 337 -1.56 3.06 6.36
CA ALA A 337 -1.04 2.53 5.11
C ALA A 337 0.38 3.02 4.80
N SER A 338 0.67 4.29 5.11
CA SER A 338 2.01 4.87 4.95
C SER A 338 3.05 4.20 5.84
N VAL A 339 2.67 3.86 7.08
CA VAL A 339 3.55 3.15 8.03
C VAL A 339 3.74 1.70 7.58
N ALA A 340 2.65 1.03 7.16
CA ALA A 340 2.66 -0.38 6.80
C ALA A 340 3.46 -0.67 5.52
N TYR A 341 3.24 0.13 4.48
CA TYR A 341 3.70 -0.16 3.11
C TYR A 341 4.66 0.89 2.55
N GLY A 342 4.78 2.03 3.21
CA GLY A 342 5.56 3.18 2.78
C GLY A 342 4.70 4.35 2.29
N ARG A 343 5.30 5.55 2.24
CA ARG A 343 4.58 6.82 2.00
C ARG A 343 3.77 6.86 0.70
N ARG A 344 4.19 6.14 -0.33
CA ARG A 344 3.44 6.09 -1.60
C ARG A 344 2.07 5.43 -1.47
N PHE A 345 1.88 4.59 -0.46
CA PHE A 345 0.61 3.92 -0.23
C PHE A 345 -0.41 4.79 0.53
N ALA A 346 0.02 5.89 1.14
CA ALA A 346 -0.85 6.74 1.97
C ALA A 346 -2.17 7.12 1.29
N LEU A 347 -2.10 7.62 0.07
CA LEU A 347 -3.28 8.05 -0.69
C LEU A 347 -3.76 7.01 -1.71
N THR A 348 -2.87 6.12 -2.16
CA THR A 348 -3.23 5.07 -3.13
C THR A 348 -4.17 4.03 -2.54
N ILE A 349 -4.24 3.90 -1.19
CA ILE A 349 -5.20 3.03 -0.51
C ILE A 349 -6.66 3.41 -0.83
N LEU A 350 -6.90 4.62 -1.30
CA LEU A 350 -8.23 5.06 -1.75
C LEU A 350 -8.64 4.41 -3.08
N SER A 351 -7.67 4.06 -3.92
CA SER A 351 -7.90 3.48 -5.26
C SER A 351 -7.42 2.04 -5.39
N LEU A 352 -6.47 1.63 -4.55
CA LEU A 352 -5.89 0.30 -4.56
C LEU A 352 -6.32 -0.50 -3.32
N ASP A 353 -6.51 -1.77 -3.56
CA ASP A 353 -6.62 -2.80 -2.53
C ASP A 353 -5.23 -3.43 -2.38
N VAL A 354 -4.59 -3.20 -1.25
CA VAL A 354 -3.24 -3.70 -0.96
C VAL A 354 -3.35 -4.77 0.10
N GLY A 355 -2.93 -5.95 -0.27
CA GLY A 355 -2.87 -7.11 0.61
C GLY A 355 -1.44 -7.60 0.81
N VAL A 356 -1.29 -8.46 1.79
CA VAL A 356 -0.06 -9.20 2.04
C VAL A 356 -0.42 -10.67 2.13
N GLU A 357 0.18 -11.45 1.26
CA GLU A 357 -0.13 -12.86 1.12
C GLU A 357 1.06 -13.72 1.52
N SER A 358 0.77 -14.97 1.89
CA SER A 358 1.80 -15.95 2.24
C SER A 358 2.55 -16.49 1.01
N THR A 359 1.95 -16.34 -0.17
CA THR A 359 2.50 -16.79 -1.46
C THR A 359 2.28 -15.70 -2.51
N PRO A 360 3.07 -15.65 -3.57
CA PRO A 360 2.71 -14.88 -4.76
C PRO A 360 1.37 -15.35 -5.33
N ILE A 361 0.78 -14.55 -6.23
CA ILE A 361 -0.45 -14.96 -6.94
C ILE A 361 -0.14 -16.15 -7.82
N GLY A 362 -0.84 -17.26 -7.61
CA GLY A 362 -0.66 -18.51 -8.36
C GLY A 362 -0.80 -19.75 -7.51
N ALA A 363 -0.54 -20.92 -8.11
CA ALA A 363 -0.58 -22.22 -7.43
C ALA A 363 0.80 -22.57 -6.86
N TYR A 364 1.11 -22.10 -5.67
CA TYR A 364 2.38 -22.34 -4.99
C TYR A 364 2.21 -23.27 -3.79
N ARG A 365 3.26 -24.04 -3.51
CA ARG A 365 3.33 -24.88 -2.31
C ARG A 365 3.97 -24.08 -1.18
N LEU A 366 3.21 -23.86 -0.11
CA LEU A 366 3.69 -23.27 1.14
C LEU A 366 4.08 -24.39 2.12
N THR A 367 5.30 -24.36 2.64
CA THR A 367 5.73 -25.24 3.72
C THR A 367 5.69 -24.48 5.04
N LEU A 368 4.77 -24.88 5.92
CA LEU A 368 4.68 -24.35 7.28
C LEU A 368 5.57 -25.18 8.20
N LEU A 369 6.46 -24.52 8.88
CA LEU A 369 7.33 -25.09 9.88
C LEU A 369 6.83 -24.68 11.27
N SER A 370 6.87 -25.60 12.21
CA SER A 370 6.70 -25.30 13.63
C SER A 370 8.10 -25.26 14.23
N PRO A 371 8.74 -24.09 14.31
CA PRO A 371 10.04 -24.00 14.98
C PRO A 371 9.84 -24.49 16.40
N SER A 372 10.68 -25.37 16.87
CA SER A 372 10.64 -25.76 18.27
C SER A 372 11.05 -24.52 19.08
N SER A 373 10.18 -24.09 19.99
CA SER A 373 10.51 -23.06 20.98
C SER A 373 11.74 -23.42 21.83
N ALA A 374 12.19 -24.65 21.72
CA ALA A 374 13.43 -25.17 22.30
C ALA A 374 14.69 -24.80 21.46
N ALA A 375 14.55 -24.22 20.27
CA ALA A 375 15.70 -23.98 19.40
C ALA A 375 16.73 -23.03 20.02
N HIS A 376 16.30 -22.09 20.87
CA HIS A 376 17.22 -21.16 21.54
C HIS A 376 16.76 -20.85 22.97
N PRO A 377 16.96 -21.81 23.93
CA PRO A 377 16.69 -21.54 25.34
C PRO A 377 17.51 -20.34 25.88
N ASP A 378 18.64 -20.04 25.22
CA ASP A 378 19.55 -18.96 25.61
C ASP A 378 19.17 -17.58 25.03
N ARG A 379 18.15 -17.48 24.22
CA ARG A 379 17.68 -16.22 23.62
C ARG A 379 16.20 -15.98 23.88
N PRO A 380 15.82 -15.75 25.15
CA PRO A 380 14.43 -15.44 25.48
C PRO A 380 14.01 -14.13 24.77
N GLY A 381 12.91 -14.17 24.05
CA GLY A 381 12.36 -13.02 23.30
C GLY A 381 12.79 -12.93 21.84
N GLU A 382 13.51 -13.92 21.31
CA GLU A 382 13.75 -14.00 19.87
C GLU A 382 12.45 -14.29 19.13
N LEU A 383 12.19 -13.51 18.08
CA LEU A 383 10.99 -13.65 17.28
C LEU A 383 11.04 -14.95 16.46
N LEU A 384 9.93 -15.70 16.40
CA LEU A 384 9.79 -16.89 15.56
C LEU A 384 10.06 -16.57 14.08
N HIS A 385 9.78 -15.35 13.67
CA HIS A 385 10.11 -14.82 12.36
C HIS A 385 11.60 -14.95 12.02
N SER A 386 12.46 -14.74 13.01
CA SER A 386 13.92 -14.83 12.89
C SER A 386 14.46 -16.24 13.10
N ALA A 387 13.69 -17.13 13.71
CA ALA A 387 14.15 -18.49 14.02
C ALA A 387 14.29 -19.41 12.80
N LEU A 388 13.65 -19.05 11.65
CA LEU A 388 13.63 -19.89 10.45
C LEU A 388 15.00 -20.13 9.84
N TYR A 389 15.93 -19.20 9.95
CA TYR A 389 17.27 -19.37 9.36
C TYR A 389 18.23 -20.19 10.23
N ASP A 390 17.83 -20.48 11.46
CA ASP A 390 18.56 -21.37 12.37
C ASP A 390 17.81 -22.72 12.57
N ASP A 391 16.60 -22.87 12.02
CA ASP A 391 15.81 -24.10 12.10
C ASP A 391 16.40 -25.20 11.21
N GLU A 392 16.80 -26.33 11.81
CA GLU A 392 17.45 -27.45 11.09
C GLU A 392 16.59 -28.02 9.95
N ARG A 393 15.25 -28.02 10.10
CA ARG A 393 14.34 -28.51 9.05
C ARG A 393 14.28 -27.52 7.89
N ALA A 394 14.24 -26.22 8.19
CA ALA A 394 14.30 -25.19 7.17
C ALA A 394 15.62 -25.30 6.38
N ILE A 395 16.73 -25.42 7.09
CA ILE A 395 18.06 -25.60 6.49
C ILE A 395 18.13 -26.88 5.66
N GLY A 396 17.58 -27.99 6.15
CA GLY A 396 17.49 -29.24 5.41
C GLY A 396 16.74 -29.09 4.09
N LEU A 397 15.55 -28.46 4.12
CA LEU A 397 14.73 -28.19 2.92
C LEU A 397 15.45 -27.27 1.92
N ILE A 398 16.18 -26.25 2.42
CA ILE A 398 17.01 -25.38 1.58
C ILE A 398 18.10 -26.20 0.88
N CYS A 399 18.81 -27.05 1.63
CA CYS A 399 19.84 -27.90 1.07
C CYS A 399 19.30 -28.89 0.02
N ASP A 400 18.14 -29.50 0.26
CA ASP A 400 17.50 -30.40 -0.70
C ASP A 400 17.05 -29.65 -1.97
N PHE A 401 16.52 -28.42 -1.81
CA PHE A 401 16.16 -27.56 -2.92
C PHE A 401 17.36 -27.17 -3.78
N VAL A 402 18.50 -26.89 -3.16
CA VAL A 402 19.78 -26.62 -3.84
C VAL A 402 20.29 -27.87 -4.55
N GLN A 403 20.28 -29.02 -3.86
CA GLN A 403 20.72 -30.31 -4.43
C GLN A 403 19.99 -30.64 -5.73
N ALA A 404 18.68 -30.43 -5.76
CA ALA A 404 17.85 -30.70 -6.93
C ALA A 404 18.17 -29.80 -8.16
N ARG A 405 18.93 -28.72 -7.94
CA ARG A 405 19.27 -27.72 -8.98
C ARG A 405 20.77 -27.70 -9.34
N LEU A 406 21.57 -28.41 -8.60
CA LEU A 406 22.97 -28.62 -8.98
C LEU A 406 23.01 -29.51 -10.25
N PRO A 407 23.86 -29.18 -11.21
CA PRO A 407 24.09 -30.08 -12.33
C PRO A 407 24.50 -31.47 -11.83
N ALA A 408 23.99 -32.50 -12.46
CA ALA A 408 24.43 -33.86 -12.18
C ALA A 408 25.97 -33.84 -12.28
N SER A 409 26.64 -34.29 -11.22
CA SER A 409 28.08 -34.46 -11.28
C SER A 409 28.37 -35.38 -12.47
N GLY A 410 28.90 -34.80 -13.55
CA GLY A 410 29.27 -35.59 -14.72
C GLY A 410 30.16 -36.72 -14.21
N ARG A 411 29.68 -37.97 -14.26
CA ARG A 411 30.54 -39.07 -14.44
C ARG A 411 31.30 -38.74 -15.72
N ALA A 412 32.53 -38.26 -15.56
CA ALA A 412 33.47 -38.31 -16.66
C ALA A 412 33.40 -39.74 -17.19
N GLY A 413 32.65 -39.90 -18.29
CA GLY A 413 32.62 -41.16 -19.00
C GLY A 413 34.02 -41.45 -19.42
N GLY A 414 34.67 -42.31 -18.67
CA GLY A 414 35.74 -43.09 -19.18
C GLY A 414 35.16 -43.94 -20.32
N LEU A 415 35.30 -43.41 -21.53
CA LEU A 415 35.31 -44.21 -22.72
C LEU A 415 36.78 -44.38 -23.06
N LEU A 416 37.26 -45.57 -22.71
CA LEU A 416 38.42 -46.21 -23.34
C LEU A 416 38.15 -46.40 -24.83
#